data_82c7d47050b25b7ffc0c1f6c7f242e7b
#
_entry.id   82c7d47050b25b7ffc0c1f6c7f242e7b
#
_cell.length_a   1.000
_cell.length_b   1.000
_cell.length_c   1.000
_cell.angle_alpha   90.00
_cell.angle_beta   90.00
_cell.angle_gamma   90.00
#
_symmetry.space_group_name_H-M   'P 1'
#
loop_
_entity.id
_entity.type
_entity.pdbx_description
1 polymer ?
#
loop_
_entity_poly.entity_id
_entity_poly.type
_entity_poly.pdbx_seq_one_letter_code
_entity_poly.pdbx_strand_id
1 'polypeptide(L)'
;MKECLDTCGYDKTEPQMVEVKPAMRADNWLKVMKAKLKDGIQMVVLLLPGQKGKCTLYDDVKKYLLTEFPVPSQVVLVGTIAKGKNLRSIVSKILIQMNAKVGGIPWAVDGLPFMSEPTMICGMDVFHSTALGKKSVLALTASMNQSATTYWSTSVIQDEIGQEGSTTLQNGMINAFDSFKKHNGAYPARVIFYRDGVGEGQVQGICVPEIEQIKAAIAHHGRKDSTKLMYI
;
A
#
# COMPACT_ATOMS: atom_id res chain seq x y z
N MET A 1 -0.83 -0.49 25.81
CA MET A 1 -0.04 -0.98 24.67
C MET A 1 0.85 -2.16 25.08
N LYS A 2 1.67 -2.08 26.12
CA LYS A 2 2.55 -3.19 26.57
C LYS A 2 1.78 -4.49 26.79
N GLU A 3 0.68 -4.50 27.54
CA GLU A 3 -0.16 -5.71 27.73
C GLU A 3 -0.71 -6.30 26.42
N CYS A 4 -1.07 -5.44 25.45
CA CYS A 4 -1.53 -5.91 24.15
C CYS A 4 -0.40 -6.49 23.29
N LEU A 5 0.82 -5.94 23.39
CA LEU A 5 2.01 -6.50 22.75
C LEU A 5 2.31 -7.89 23.29
N ASP A 6 2.24 -8.07 24.62
CA ASP A 6 2.43 -9.38 25.27
C ASP A 6 1.42 -10.41 24.77
N THR A 7 0.15 -10.01 24.69
CA THR A 7 -0.93 -10.90 24.23
C THR A 7 -0.76 -11.29 22.75
N CYS A 8 -0.13 -10.43 21.94
CA CYS A 8 0.12 -10.67 20.53
C CYS A 8 1.49 -11.30 20.23
N GLY A 9 2.32 -11.58 21.25
CA GLY A 9 3.64 -12.22 21.08
C GLY A 9 4.70 -11.32 20.44
N TYR A 10 4.58 -10.00 20.54
CA TYR A 10 5.58 -9.07 20.04
C TYR A 10 6.72 -8.84 21.03
N ASP A 11 7.93 -8.70 20.51
CA ASP A 11 9.08 -8.29 21.33
C ASP A 11 8.88 -6.91 21.95
N LYS A 12 9.27 -6.81 23.23
CA LYS A 12 9.12 -5.61 24.05
C LYS A 12 10.33 -4.70 23.90
N THR A 13 10.47 -4.06 22.77
CA THR A 13 11.43 -2.95 22.65
C THR A 13 10.81 -1.67 23.20
N GLU A 14 11.50 -1.02 24.15
CA GLU A 14 11.04 0.27 24.65
C GLU A 14 11.14 1.33 23.58
N PRO A 15 10.02 2.00 23.22
CA PRO A 15 10.06 3.04 22.21
C PRO A 15 10.75 4.30 22.74
N GLN A 16 11.51 4.97 21.89
CA GLN A 16 12.01 6.30 22.21
C GLN A 16 10.83 7.30 22.14
N MET A 17 10.48 7.87 23.28
CA MET A 17 9.42 8.88 23.38
C MET A 17 9.97 10.28 23.18
N VAL A 18 9.34 11.06 22.31
CA VAL A 18 9.72 12.45 22.02
C VAL A 18 8.47 13.33 22.08
N GLU A 19 8.53 14.38 22.90
CA GLU A 19 7.44 15.37 23.00
C GLU A 19 7.63 16.50 22.00
N VAL A 20 6.54 16.92 21.34
CA VAL A 20 6.54 18.04 20.38
C VAL A 20 5.71 19.18 20.94
N LYS A 21 6.35 20.34 21.13
CA LYS A 21 5.70 21.57 21.66
C LYS A 21 6.01 22.79 20.78
N PRO A 22 5.01 23.64 20.49
CA PRO A 22 3.55 23.37 20.58
C PRO A 22 3.07 22.35 19.55
N ALA A 23 2.20 21.42 19.98
CA ALA A 23 1.82 20.24 19.21
C ALA A 23 0.89 20.52 18.01
N MET A 24 0.30 21.72 17.91
CA MET A 24 -0.65 22.06 16.86
C MET A 24 0.01 22.61 15.57
N ARG A 25 1.32 22.82 15.55
CA ARG A 25 2.05 23.39 14.41
C ARG A 25 2.86 22.32 13.68
N ALA A 26 2.62 22.16 12.40
CA ALA A 26 3.32 21.19 11.56
C ALA A 26 4.84 21.38 11.55
N ASP A 27 5.31 22.62 11.48
CA ASP A 27 6.73 22.97 11.49
C ASP A 27 7.49 22.37 12.68
N ASN A 28 6.86 22.35 13.86
CA ASN A 28 7.49 21.78 15.06
C ASN A 28 7.64 20.25 14.94
N TRP A 29 6.65 19.56 14.37
CA TRP A 29 6.73 18.14 14.11
C TRP A 29 7.84 17.84 13.10
N LEU A 30 7.87 18.57 11.99
CA LEU A 30 8.90 18.41 10.96
C LEU A 30 10.31 18.67 11.52
N LYS A 31 10.47 19.73 12.31
CA LYS A 31 11.75 20.05 12.98
C LYS A 31 12.20 18.93 13.91
N VAL A 32 11.30 18.41 14.73
CA VAL A 32 11.61 17.30 15.66
C VAL A 32 11.91 16.01 14.89
N MET A 33 11.13 15.68 13.86
CA MET A 33 11.37 14.52 13.02
C MET A 33 12.74 14.60 12.34
N LYS A 34 13.09 15.71 11.70
CA LYS A 34 14.43 15.93 11.10
C LYS A 34 15.56 15.74 12.09
N ALA A 35 15.38 16.15 13.34
CA ALA A 35 16.40 16.04 14.37
C ALA A 35 16.52 14.64 15.02
N LYS A 36 15.44 13.86 15.03
CA LYS A 36 15.34 12.63 15.81
C LYS A 36 15.28 11.36 14.97
N LEU A 37 14.80 11.42 13.73
CA LEU A 37 14.77 10.26 12.86
C LEU A 37 16.18 9.95 12.37
N LYS A 38 16.57 8.69 12.46
CA LYS A 38 17.88 8.16 12.08
C LYS A 38 17.70 6.80 11.40
N ASP A 39 18.68 6.38 10.65
CA ASP A 39 18.72 5.05 10.08
C ASP A 39 18.54 3.96 11.16
N GLY A 40 17.88 2.88 10.79
CA GLY A 40 17.56 1.78 11.70
C GLY A 40 16.24 1.92 12.45
N ILE A 41 15.51 3.04 12.32
CA ILE A 41 14.14 3.16 12.84
C ILE A 41 13.21 2.30 12.00
N GLN A 42 12.57 1.32 12.62
CA GLN A 42 11.66 0.38 11.95
C GLN A 42 10.25 0.94 11.78
N MET A 43 9.80 1.80 12.71
CA MET A 43 8.46 2.40 12.68
C MET A 43 8.41 3.70 13.48
N VAL A 44 7.60 4.64 13.00
CA VAL A 44 7.27 5.88 13.71
C VAL A 44 5.81 5.87 14.12
N VAL A 45 5.52 6.07 15.40
CA VAL A 45 4.16 6.23 15.92
C VAL A 45 3.95 7.70 16.30
N LEU A 46 2.95 8.34 15.70
CA LEU A 46 2.63 9.75 15.89
C LEU A 46 1.32 9.88 16.66
N LEU A 47 1.39 10.45 17.86
CA LEU A 47 0.20 10.79 18.64
C LEU A 47 -0.20 12.24 18.35
N LEU A 48 -1.05 12.42 17.34
CA LEU A 48 -1.43 13.77 16.90
C LEU A 48 -2.59 14.33 17.72
N PRO A 49 -2.55 15.63 18.06
CA PRO A 49 -3.70 16.33 18.60
C PRO A 49 -4.80 16.45 17.55
N GLY A 50 -6.05 16.63 17.98
CA GLY A 50 -7.18 16.88 17.08
C GLY A 50 -8.19 15.73 17.00
N GLN A 51 -9.15 15.91 16.10
CA GLN A 51 -10.24 14.97 15.82
C GLN A 51 -10.21 14.52 14.36
N LYS A 52 -10.82 13.38 14.07
CA LYS A 52 -10.91 12.82 12.71
C LYS A 52 -11.52 13.85 11.75
N GLY A 53 -10.91 14.06 10.59
CA GLY A 53 -11.36 14.96 9.53
C GLY A 53 -11.03 16.45 9.72
N LYS A 54 -10.29 16.83 10.76
CA LYS A 54 -9.91 18.24 11.04
C LYS A 54 -8.41 18.43 11.30
N CYS A 55 -7.57 17.51 10.84
CA CYS A 55 -6.15 17.53 11.17
C CYS A 55 -5.30 17.72 9.90
N THR A 56 -5.06 18.96 9.51
CA THR A 56 -4.11 19.32 8.42
C THR A 56 -2.69 18.85 8.71
N LEU A 57 -2.33 18.76 9.98
CA LEU A 57 -1.06 18.25 10.47
C LEU A 57 -0.78 16.80 9.99
N TYR A 58 -1.83 16.00 9.77
CA TYR A 58 -1.70 14.63 9.27
C TYR A 58 -1.02 14.59 7.90
N ASP A 59 -1.45 15.44 6.98
CA ASP A 59 -0.94 15.44 5.61
C ASP A 59 0.54 15.84 5.57
N ASP A 60 0.93 16.86 6.35
CA ASP A 60 2.31 17.34 6.42
C ASP A 60 3.26 16.28 6.99
N VAL A 61 2.90 15.64 8.12
CA VAL A 61 3.76 14.63 8.73
C VAL A 61 3.82 13.35 7.89
N LYS A 62 2.72 12.98 7.23
CA LYS A 62 2.69 11.82 6.34
C LYS A 62 3.49 12.07 5.07
N LYS A 63 3.38 13.26 4.48
CA LYS A 63 4.20 13.65 3.33
C LYS A 63 5.68 13.50 3.67
N TYR A 64 6.14 14.06 4.77
CA TYR A 64 7.53 13.95 5.20
C TYR A 64 8.00 12.49 5.35
N LEU A 65 7.19 11.64 6.03
CA LEU A 65 7.50 10.23 6.27
C LEU A 65 7.33 9.33 5.03
N LEU A 66 6.83 9.86 3.92
CA LEU A 66 6.73 9.14 2.65
C LEU A 66 7.79 9.59 1.65
N THR A 67 8.20 10.87 1.68
CA THR A 67 9.06 11.45 0.64
C THR A 67 10.47 11.77 1.13
N GLU A 68 10.62 12.31 2.34
CA GLU A 68 11.91 12.77 2.88
C GLU A 68 12.61 11.71 3.73
N PHE A 69 11.83 10.99 4.55
CA PHE A 69 12.33 9.91 5.40
C PHE A 69 11.37 8.71 5.33
N PRO A 70 11.44 7.91 4.26
CA PRO A 70 10.53 6.80 4.05
C PRO A 70 10.65 5.74 5.15
N VAL A 71 9.65 5.70 6.04
CA VAL A 71 9.58 4.73 7.14
C VAL A 71 8.12 4.38 7.44
N PRO A 72 7.82 3.11 7.77
CA PRO A 72 6.48 2.73 8.20
C PRO A 72 6.00 3.61 9.34
N SER A 73 4.78 4.12 9.24
CA SER A 73 4.27 5.05 10.25
C SER A 73 2.82 4.81 10.61
N GLN A 74 2.52 4.95 11.90
CA GLN A 74 1.17 4.86 12.45
C GLN A 74 0.79 6.20 13.09
N VAL A 75 -0.28 6.80 12.59
CA VAL A 75 -0.89 7.97 13.23
C VAL A 75 -2.03 7.54 14.13
N VAL A 76 -2.05 8.05 15.33
CA VAL A 76 -3.12 7.87 16.31
C VAL A 76 -3.54 9.25 16.80
N LEU A 77 -4.83 9.55 16.70
CA LEU A 77 -5.37 10.79 17.27
C LEU A 77 -5.54 10.63 18.77
N VAL A 78 -5.02 11.59 19.54
CA VAL A 78 -5.13 11.60 21.01
C VAL A 78 -6.59 11.44 21.46
N GLY A 79 -7.53 12.11 20.80
CA GLY A 79 -8.96 11.99 21.08
C GLY A 79 -9.53 10.56 20.91
N THR A 80 -8.88 9.70 20.13
CA THR A 80 -9.30 8.30 19.95
C THR A 80 -9.00 7.45 21.19
N ILE A 81 -7.85 7.70 21.82
CA ILE A 81 -7.39 6.92 22.99
C ILE A 81 -7.79 7.56 24.32
N ALA A 82 -8.07 8.87 24.34
CA ALA A 82 -8.42 9.60 25.57
C ALA A 82 -9.80 9.23 26.14
N LYS A 83 -10.71 8.68 25.35
CA LYS A 83 -12.08 8.34 25.78
C LYS A 83 -12.17 7.14 26.72
N GLY A 84 -11.11 6.39 26.94
CA GLY A 84 -10.98 5.31 27.90
C GLY A 84 -11.86 4.07 27.68
N LYS A 85 -13.06 4.23 27.17
CA LYS A 85 -13.97 3.11 26.87
C LYS A 85 -13.42 2.28 25.70
N ASN A 86 -13.33 0.97 25.87
CA ASN A 86 -12.83 0.02 24.88
C ASN A 86 -11.36 0.24 24.43
N LEU A 87 -10.55 0.90 25.26
CA LEU A 87 -9.16 1.22 24.93
C LEU A 87 -8.35 -0.01 24.48
N ARG A 88 -8.54 -1.17 25.15
CA ARG A 88 -7.86 -2.42 24.77
C ARG A 88 -8.18 -2.84 23.34
N SER A 89 -9.46 -2.81 22.95
CA SER A 89 -9.89 -3.13 21.57
C SER A 89 -9.32 -2.16 20.54
N ILE A 90 -9.29 -0.85 20.87
CA ILE A 90 -8.72 0.18 19.99
C ILE A 90 -7.22 -0.07 19.79
N VAL A 91 -6.49 -0.29 20.88
CA VAL A 91 -5.04 -0.54 20.83
C VAL A 91 -4.71 -1.82 20.08
N SER A 92 -5.47 -2.90 20.28
CA SER A 92 -5.29 -4.15 19.51
C SER A 92 -5.45 -3.93 18.01
N LYS A 93 -6.45 -3.16 17.58
CA LYS A 93 -6.63 -2.82 16.16
C LYS A 93 -5.49 -1.96 15.60
N ILE A 94 -4.97 -1.04 16.41
CA ILE A 94 -3.79 -0.24 16.03
C ILE A 94 -2.55 -1.14 15.86
N LEU A 95 -2.34 -2.09 16.77
CA LEU A 95 -1.22 -3.04 16.68
C LEU A 95 -1.32 -3.93 15.44
N ILE A 96 -2.52 -4.39 15.08
CA ILE A 96 -2.76 -5.14 13.85
C ILE A 96 -2.37 -4.29 12.62
N GLN A 97 -2.76 -3.01 12.59
CA GLN A 97 -2.36 -2.10 11.52
C GLN A 97 -0.84 -1.86 11.47
N MET A 98 -0.20 -1.74 12.63
CA MET A 98 1.25 -1.58 12.73
C MET A 98 1.96 -2.84 12.22
N ASN A 99 1.50 -4.03 12.62
CA ASN A 99 2.02 -5.30 12.14
C ASN A 99 2.00 -5.40 10.61
N ALA A 100 0.85 -5.10 10.00
CA ALA A 100 0.74 -5.11 8.53
C ALA A 100 1.70 -4.12 7.86
N LYS A 101 1.91 -2.94 8.45
CA LYS A 101 2.80 -1.91 7.90
C LYS A 101 4.29 -2.28 7.94
N VAL A 102 4.70 -3.14 8.86
CA VAL A 102 6.08 -3.65 8.91
C VAL A 102 6.25 -5.00 8.20
N GLY A 103 5.25 -5.42 7.42
CA GLY A 103 5.31 -6.63 6.59
C GLY A 103 4.79 -7.90 7.26
N GLY A 104 4.20 -7.80 8.45
CA GLY A 104 3.58 -8.94 9.11
C GLY A 104 2.22 -9.29 8.52
N ILE A 105 1.79 -10.54 8.72
CA ILE A 105 0.51 -11.08 8.24
C ILE A 105 -0.38 -11.32 9.46
N PRO A 106 -1.32 -10.39 9.76
CA PRO A 106 -2.19 -10.53 10.94
C PRO A 106 -3.13 -11.74 10.87
N TRP A 107 -3.62 -12.08 9.68
CA TRP A 107 -4.46 -13.25 9.39
C TRP A 107 -4.42 -13.56 7.89
N ALA A 108 -4.76 -14.77 7.54
CA ALA A 108 -4.94 -15.22 6.17
C ALA A 108 -6.21 -16.06 6.07
N VAL A 109 -6.81 -16.09 4.87
CA VAL A 109 -7.89 -17.03 4.56
C VAL A 109 -7.24 -18.31 4.05
N ASP A 110 -7.55 -19.42 4.68
CA ASP A 110 -7.05 -20.73 4.27
C ASP A 110 -7.97 -21.39 3.25
N GLY A 111 -7.39 -22.26 2.42
CA GLY A 111 -8.16 -23.14 1.51
C GLY A 111 -8.86 -22.42 0.36
N LEU A 112 -8.34 -21.30 -0.15
CA LEU A 112 -8.88 -20.64 -1.34
C LEU A 112 -8.69 -21.55 -2.58
N PRO A 113 -9.79 -22.11 -3.18
CA PRO A 113 -9.67 -23.15 -4.22
C PRO A 113 -8.91 -22.69 -5.47
N PHE A 114 -9.03 -21.40 -5.84
CA PHE A 114 -8.37 -20.82 -7.01
C PHE A 114 -6.87 -20.54 -6.77
N MET A 115 -6.37 -20.70 -5.56
CA MET A 115 -4.95 -20.51 -5.19
C MET A 115 -4.16 -21.83 -5.20
N SER A 116 -4.74 -22.94 -5.67
CA SER A 116 -4.06 -24.25 -5.79
C SER A 116 -2.88 -24.23 -6.77
N GLU A 117 -2.92 -23.36 -7.78
CA GLU A 117 -1.81 -23.07 -8.69
C GLU A 117 -1.20 -21.68 -8.35
N PRO A 118 0.08 -21.43 -8.70
CA PRO A 118 0.68 -20.12 -8.54
C PRO A 118 -0.17 -19.02 -9.19
N THR A 119 -0.89 -18.26 -8.39
CA THR A 119 -1.85 -17.25 -8.84
C THR A 119 -1.43 -15.89 -8.32
N MET A 120 -1.36 -14.90 -9.21
CA MET A 120 -1.10 -13.51 -8.89
C MET A 120 -2.41 -12.73 -9.05
N ILE A 121 -2.87 -12.12 -7.94
CA ILE A 121 -4.03 -11.23 -7.93
C ILE A 121 -3.52 -9.81 -8.05
N CYS A 122 -3.95 -9.10 -9.09
CA CYS A 122 -3.59 -7.72 -9.35
C CYS A 122 -4.80 -6.80 -9.18
N GLY A 123 -4.54 -5.57 -8.77
CA GLY A 123 -5.53 -4.51 -8.74
C GLY A 123 -4.94 -3.24 -9.30
N MET A 124 -5.73 -2.50 -10.09
CA MET A 124 -5.34 -1.22 -10.66
C MET A 124 -6.44 -0.19 -10.48
N ASP A 125 -6.01 1.01 -10.12
CA ASP A 125 -6.86 2.20 -10.07
C ASP A 125 -6.14 3.40 -10.64
N VAL A 126 -6.90 4.36 -11.17
CA VAL A 126 -6.36 5.61 -11.75
C VAL A 126 -6.98 6.80 -11.05
N PHE A 127 -6.17 7.51 -10.29
CA PHE A 127 -6.57 8.75 -9.66
C PHE A 127 -6.34 9.95 -10.58
N HIS A 128 -7.41 10.70 -10.86
CA HIS A 128 -7.36 11.95 -11.62
C HIS A 128 -7.26 13.15 -10.69
N SER A 129 -6.10 13.79 -10.65
CA SER A 129 -5.88 14.96 -9.78
C SER A 129 -6.20 16.27 -10.50
N THR A 130 -7.06 17.08 -9.90
CA THR A 130 -7.28 18.47 -10.33
C THR A 130 -6.14 19.40 -9.92
N ALA A 131 -5.41 19.06 -8.86
CA ALA A 131 -4.30 19.86 -8.29
C ALA A 131 -2.97 19.69 -9.05
N LEU A 132 -2.76 18.55 -9.75
CA LEU A 132 -1.52 18.25 -10.47
C LEU A 132 -1.55 18.66 -11.96
N GLY A 133 -2.26 19.72 -12.32
CA GLY A 133 -2.29 20.21 -13.70
C GLY A 133 -2.89 19.19 -14.67
N LYS A 134 -3.96 18.48 -14.27
CA LYS A 134 -4.64 17.43 -15.04
C LYS A 134 -3.84 16.11 -15.19
N LYS A 135 -2.75 15.91 -14.45
CA LYS A 135 -2.05 14.63 -14.44
C LYS A 135 -2.84 13.55 -13.71
N SER A 136 -2.76 12.33 -14.18
CA SER A 136 -3.34 11.15 -13.55
C SER A 136 -2.25 10.33 -12.86
N VAL A 137 -2.60 9.58 -11.82
CA VAL A 137 -1.70 8.65 -11.16
C VAL A 137 -2.31 7.26 -11.26
N LEU A 138 -1.63 6.37 -11.98
CA LEU A 138 -1.94 4.96 -12.02
C LEU A 138 -1.30 4.29 -10.82
N ALA A 139 -2.08 3.54 -10.05
CA ALA A 139 -1.60 2.67 -8.98
C ALA A 139 -1.86 1.22 -9.36
N LEU A 140 -0.81 0.39 -9.28
CA LEU A 140 -0.87 -1.05 -9.55
C LEU A 140 -0.37 -1.82 -8.33
N THR A 141 -1.10 -2.85 -7.93
CA THR A 141 -0.71 -3.77 -6.86
C THR A 141 -0.80 -5.21 -7.34
N ALA A 142 0.04 -6.09 -6.80
CA ALA A 142 0.05 -7.51 -7.14
C ALA A 142 0.37 -8.36 -5.91
N SER A 143 -0.40 -9.44 -5.69
CA SER A 143 -0.14 -10.37 -4.59
C SER A 143 1.11 -11.20 -4.86
N MET A 144 1.91 -11.42 -3.81
CA MET A 144 3.20 -12.10 -3.91
C MET A 144 3.17 -13.50 -3.28
N ASN A 145 2.19 -13.83 -2.46
CA ASN A 145 2.10 -15.13 -1.77
C ASN A 145 0.74 -15.81 -2.00
N GLN A 146 0.69 -17.11 -1.73
CA GLN A 146 -0.50 -17.95 -1.95
C GLN A 146 -1.71 -17.53 -1.09
N SER A 147 -1.49 -16.96 0.08
CA SER A 147 -2.57 -16.43 0.93
C SER A 147 -3.05 -15.03 0.54
N ALA A 148 -2.50 -14.43 -0.52
CA ALA A 148 -2.81 -13.07 -1.00
C ALA A 148 -2.75 -12.01 0.12
N THR A 149 -1.75 -12.10 0.99
CA THR A 149 -1.56 -11.21 2.15
C THR A 149 -0.33 -10.32 2.04
N THR A 150 0.57 -10.63 1.12
CA THR A 150 1.77 -9.84 0.83
C THR A 150 1.66 -9.28 -0.59
N TYR A 151 1.93 -7.98 -0.75
CA TYR A 151 1.76 -7.28 -2.03
C TYR A 151 3.02 -6.54 -2.45
N TRP A 152 3.30 -6.56 -3.74
CA TRP A 152 4.13 -5.60 -4.43
C TRP A 152 3.23 -4.49 -4.98
N SER A 153 3.70 -3.25 -4.96
CA SER A 153 2.92 -2.12 -5.45
C SER A 153 3.81 -1.10 -6.14
N THR A 154 3.25 -0.41 -7.12
CA THR A 154 3.88 0.74 -7.77
C THR A 154 2.84 1.81 -8.11
N SER A 155 3.31 3.04 -8.29
CA SER A 155 2.50 4.12 -8.83
C SER A 155 3.28 4.87 -9.90
N VAL A 156 2.57 5.31 -10.95
CA VAL A 156 3.17 6.04 -12.07
C VAL A 156 2.32 7.27 -12.38
N ILE A 157 2.98 8.41 -12.52
CA ILE A 157 2.33 9.65 -12.96
C ILE A 157 2.22 9.59 -14.48
N GLN A 158 1.01 9.78 -14.99
CA GLN A 158 0.71 9.89 -16.40
C GLN A 158 0.68 11.39 -16.78
N ASP A 159 1.50 11.80 -17.74
CA ASP A 159 1.67 13.22 -18.11
C ASP A 159 0.51 13.79 -18.93
N GLU A 160 -0.30 12.93 -19.57
CA GLU A 160 -1.48 13.34 -20.35
C GLU A 160 -2.69 12.47 -20.04
N ILE A 161 -3.87 13.11 -19.99
CA ILE A 161 -5.14 12.40 -19.90
C ILE A 161 -5.39 11.76 -21.26
N GLY A 162 -5.46 10.44 -21.32
CA GLY A 162 -5.85 9.71 -22.54
C GLY A 162 -4.70 9.39 -23.49
N GLN A 163 -3.44 9.44 -23.10
CA GLN A 163 -2.38 8.78 -23.86
C GLN A 163 -2.53 7.25 -23.76
N GLU A 164 -3.41 6.72 -24.59
CA GLU A 164 -3.70 5.29 -24.76
C GLU A 164 -2.54 4.48 -25.34
N GLY A 165 -1.40 5.11 -25.60
CA GLY A 165 -0.18 4.48 -26.11
C GLY A 165 0.90 4.28 -25.07
N SER A 166 0.65 4.58 -23.79
CA SER A 166 1.69 4.44 -22.77
C SER A 166 1.91 2.97 -22.44
N THR A 167 3.13 2.48 -22.57
CA THR A 167 3.57 1.15 -22.10
C THR A 167 3.64 1.06 -20.57
N THR A 168 3.00 1.96 -19.86
CA THR A 168 3.09 2.14 -18.41
C THR A 168 2.57 0.92 -17.66
N LEU A 169 1.38 0.42 -18.06
CA LEU A 169 0.81 -0.78 -17.45
C LEU A 169 1.64 -2.02 -17.80
N GLN A 170 2.08 -2.13 -19.07
CA GLN A 170 2.96 -3.23 -19.48
C GLN A 170 4.23 -3.29 -18.62
N ASN A 171 4.94 -2.18 -18.43
CA ASN A 171 6.14 -2.10 -17.62
C ASN A 171 5.85 -2.41 -16.14
N GLY A 172 4.74 -1.90 -15.61
CA GLY A 172 4.28 -2.23 -14.26
C GLY A 172 4.04 -3.74 -14.10
N MET A 173 3.40 -4.37 -15.05
CA MET A 173 3.16 -5.82 -15.02
C MET A 173 4.45 -6.63 -15.19
N ILE A 174 5.39 -6.23 -16.03
CA ILE A 174 6.72 -6.85 -16.14
C ILE A 174 7.40 -6.88 -14.76
N ASN A 175 7.45 -5.73 -14.09
CA ASN A 175 8.06 -5.61 -12.76
C ASN A 175 7.30 -6.45 -11.69
N ALA A 176 5.98 -6.54 -11.78
CA ALA A 176 5.18 -7.39 -10.90
C ALA A 176 5.49 -8.88 -11.11
N PHE A 177 5.63 -9.32 -12.37
CA PHE A 177 6.03 -10.70 -12.71
C PHE A 177 7.42 -11.04 -12.19
N ASP A 178 8.39 -10.14 -12.35
CA ASP A 178 9.76 -10.33 -11.84
C ASP A 178 9.78 -10.40 -10.31
N SER A 179 8.98 -9.54 -9.65
CA SER A 179 8.82 -9.55 -8.19
C SER A 179 8.18 -10.84 -7.70
N PHE A 180 7.14 -11.32 -8.41
CA PHE A 180 6.48 -12.59 -8.11
C PHE A 180 7.44 -13.77 -8.24
N LYS A 181 8.21 -13.83 -9.35
CA LYS A 181 9.23 -14.87 -9.57
C LYS A 181 10.31 -14.84 -8.51
N LYS A 182 10.79 -13.64 -8.14
CA LYS A 182 11.78 -13.47 -7.07
C LYS A 182 11.28 -14.01 -5.73
N HIS A 183 9.98 -13.83 -5.43
CA HIS A 183 9.39 -14.27 -4.19
C HIS A 183 9.06 -15.77 -4.17
N ASN A 184 8.60 -16.33 -5.29
CA ASN A 184 8.06 -17.69 -5.38
C ASN A 184 8.97 -18.68 -6.14
N GLY A 185 10.08 -18.24 -6.74
CA GLY A 185 10.95 -19.06 -7.57
C GLY A 185 10.42 -19.35 -8.98
N ALA A 186 9.14 -19.04 -9.26
CA ALA A 186 8.48 -19.28 -10.55
C ALA A 186 7.53 -18.14 -10.92
N TYR A 187 7.24 -18.00 -12.20
CA TYR A 187 6.20 -17.08 -12.69
C TYR A 187 4.79 -17.58 -12.36
N PRO A 188 3.77 -16.69 -12.25
CA PRO A 188 2.41 -17.11 -12.00
C PRO A 188 1.85 -17.92 -13.18
N ALA A 189 1.13 -18.99 -12.88
CA ALA A 189 0.34 -19.74 -13.85
C ALA A 189 -1.00 -19.05 -14.16
N ARG A 190 -1.48 -18.23 -13.23
CA ARG A 190 -2.72 -17.46 -13.38
C ARG A 190 -2.53 -16.03 -12.92
N VAL A 191 -3.16 -15.10 -13.64
CA VAL A 191 -3.30 -13.69 -13.25
C VAL A 191 -4.79 -13.37 -13.18
N ILE A 192 -5.24 -12.86 -12.03
CA ILE A 192 -6.58 -12.31 -11.86
C ILE A 192 -6.39 -10.79 -11.69
N PHE A 193 -6.91 -10.02 -12.64
CA PHE A 193 -6.69 -8.59 -12.70
C PHE A 193 -8.01 -7.85 -12.46
N TYR A 194 -8.08 -7.08 -11.37
CA TYR A 194 -9.20 -6.23 -11.03
C TYR A 194 -8.96 -4.80 -11.49
N ARG A 195 -9.92 -4.26 -12.27
CA ARG A 195 -9.90 -2.88 -12.76
C ARG A 195 -11.06 -2.09 -12.18
N ASP A 196 -10.75 -1.15 -11.29
CA ASP A 196 -11.75 -0.28 -10.69
C ASP A 196 -11.99 0.98 -11.51
N GLY A 197 -13.22 1.51 -11.47
CA GLY A 197 -13.57 2.84 -11.99
C GLY A 197 -13.82 2.93 -13.49
N VAL A 198 -14.12 1.83 -14.22
CA VAL A 198 -14.48 1.83 -15.64
C VAL A 198 -15.96 1.60 -15.84
N GLY A 199 -16.65 2.55 -16.50
CA GLY A 199 -18.06 2.41 -16.89
C GLY A 199 -18.25 1.54 -18.13
N GLU A 200 -19.45 0.95 -18.31
CA GLU A 200 -19.76 0.05 -19.44
C GLU A 200 -19.41 0.64 -20.81
N GLY A 201 -19.65 1.94 -21.04
CA GLY A 201 -19.33 2.63 -22.30
C GLY A 201 -17.84 2.83 -22.58
N GLN A 202 -16.97 2.60 -21.58
CA GLN A 202 -15.53 2.82 -21.68
C GLN A 202 -14.73 1.53 -21.86
N VAL A 203 -15.39 0.37 -21.81
CA VAL A 203 -14.73 -0.95 -21.87
C VAL A 203 -13.88 -1.10 -23.13
N GLN A 204 -14.39 -0.72 -24.31
CA GLN A 204 -13.67 -0.86 -25.57
C GLN A 204 -12.44 0.07 -25.65
N GLY A 205 -12.56 1.31 -25.17
CA GLY A 205 -11.48 2.29 -25.23
C GLY A 205 -10.42 2.14 -24.13
N ILE A 206 -10.76 1.54 -23.00
CA ILE A 206 -9.87 1.44 -21.85
C ILE A 206 -9.44 -0.02 -21.59
N CYS A 207 -10.39 -0.92 -21.39
CA CYS A 207 -10.05 -2.30 -20.97
C CYS A 207 -9.35 -3.08 -22.06
N VAL A 208 -9.73 -2.92 -23.33
CA VAL A 208 -9.10 -3.67 -24.43
C VAL A 208 -7.61 -3.31 -24.57
N PRO A 209 -7.20 -2.03 -24.66
CA PRO A 209 -5.79 -1.66 -24.64
C PRO A 209 -5.03 -2.12 -23.39
N GLU A 210 -5.64 -2.06 -22.21
CA GLU A 210 -5.03 -2.54 -20.96
C GLU A 210 -4.78 -4.06 -21.00
N ILE A 211 -5.75 -4.85 -21.49
CA ILE A 211 -5.62 -6.30 -21.64
C ILE A 211 -4.46 -6.62 -22.62
N GLU A 212 -4.31 -5.89 -23.71
CA GLU A 212 -3.21 -6.12 -24.64
C GLU A 212 -1.84 -5.78 -24.01
N GLN A 213 -1.75 -4.75 -23.18
CA GLN A 213 -0.53 -4.45 -22.43
C GLN A 213 -0.18 -5.56 -21.41
N ILE A 214 -1.18 -6.11 -20.72
CA ILE A 214 -0.98 -7.23 -19.80
C ILE A 214 -0.51 -8.49 -20.56
N LYS A 215 -1.14 -8.79 -21.69
CA LYS A 215 -0.72 -9.91 -22.58
C LYS A 215 0.70 -9.71 -23.10
N ALA A 216 1.08 -8.48 -23.46
CA ALA A 216 2.44 -8.16 -23.89
C ALA A 216 3.45 -8.39 -22.75
N ALA A 217 3.12 -8.05 -21.50
CA ALA A 217 3.95 -8.34 -20.34
C ALA A 217 4.11 -9.85 -20.08
N ILE A 218 3.02 -10.62 -20.23
CA ILE A 218 3.05 -12.08 -20.15
C ILE A 218 3.95 -12.67 -21.24
N ALA A 219 3.84 -12.17 -22.47
CA ALA A 219 4.65 -12.62 -23.61
C ALA A 219 6.13 -12.25 -23.44
N HIS A 220 6.44 -11.10 -22.84
CA HIS A 220 7.82 -10.65 -22.53
C HIS A 220 8.58 -11.71 -21.74
N HIS A 221 7.92 -12.38 -20.82
CA HIS A 221 8.52 -13.45 -20.01
C HIS A 221 8.43 -14.85 -20.67
N GLY A 222 8.06 -14.94 -21.95
CA GLY A 222 7.90 -16.21 -22.65
C GLY A 222 6.73 -17.08 -22.10
N ARG A 223 5.74 -16.46 -21.47
CA ARG A 223 4.64 -17.17 -20.77
C ARG A 223 3.30 -17.15 -21.52
N LYS A 224 3.29 -16.72 -22.78
CA LYS A 224 2.07 -16.52 -23.58
C LYS A 224 1.09 -17.68 -23.51
N ASP A 225 1.58 -18.92 -23.58
CA ASP A 225 0.73 -20.12 -23.61
C ASP A 225 0.58 -20.80 -22.24
N SER A 226 1.27 -20.30 -21.21
CA SER A 226 1.35 -20.96 -19.90
C SER A 226 0.80 -20.14 -18.74
N THR A 227 0.55 -18.84 -18.94
CA THR A 227 -0.11 -17.99 -17.95
C THR A 227 -1.52 -17.62 -18.43
N LYS A 228 -2.53 -18.00 -17.64
CA LYS A 228 -3.94 -17.67 -17.91
C LYS A 228 -4.26 -16.28 -17.31
N LEU A 229 -4.94 -15.43 -18.06
CA LEU A 229 -5.40 -14.11 -17.62
C LEU A 229 -6.93 -14.11 -17.45
N MET A 230 -7.39 -13.64 -16.29
CA MET A 230 -8.75 -13.22 -16.03
C MET A 230 -8.74 -11.72 -15.74
N TYR A 231 -9.52 -10.95 -16.48
CA TYR A 231 -9.67 -9.50 -16.30
C TYR A 231 -11.11 -9.22 -15.87
N ILE A 232 -11.30 -8.45 -14.79
CA ILE A 232 -12.58 -8.20 -14.11
C ILE A 232 -12.77 -6.70 -13.95
#